data_0f5a0279c2da3d0e0a73f049d5d901fe
#
_entry.id   0f5a0279c2da3d0e0a73f049d5d901fe
#
_cell.length_a   1.000
_cell.length_b   1.000
_cell.length_c   1.000
_cell.angle_alpha   90.00
_cell.angle_beta   90.00
_cell.angle_gamma   90.00
#
_symmetry.space_group_name_H-M   'P 1'
#
loop_
_entity.id
_entity.type
_entity.pdbx_description
1 polymer ?
#
loop_
_entity_poly.entity_id
_entity_poly.type
_entity_poly.pdbx_seq_one_letter_code
_entity_poly.pdbx_strand_id
1 'polypeptide(L)'
;MAEVGEVVEVGDGVARVSGLENVMSSELVALPNGVFGMALNLEEDNIGMVLFGESSLVKEGDLAKRTERIVEVPVGEAMLGRIVNPLGHPVDGKGEIHTEEMLPVERKALGVLQRQPVKEPLQTGLKSIDSMTPIGRGQRELIIGDRQSGKTAIAVDTIINQQYTHKTDTPVFCVYVAIGQKASTVARVVNELEKTGAMEYTTVVAANASDAAAMQYIAPYAGASMGEYFRDNGKHALIIYDDLTKQAQAYRQMSLLLRRPPGREAYPGDVFYLHSRLLERASKLSDDLGGGSLTALPIIETQEGDVSAYIPTNVISITDGQIFLETNLFNSGIRPAVDVGISVSRVGGNAQIKAMKSIAGMLRLDLAQFRELEAFAKFGSDLDKATMAQLARGRAMVEVLKQDQYVPMSIENPVSYTHLTLPTNREV
;
A
#
# COMPACT_ATOMS: atom_id res chain seq x y z
N MET A 1 5.88 -31.86 -26.61
CA MET A 1 5.78 -32.52 -25.30
C MET A 1 6.22 -31.49 -24.29
N ALA A 2 5.50 -31.32 -23.19
CA ALA A 2 5.94 -30.40 -22.12
C ALA A 2 7.30 -30.89 -21.58
N GLU A 3 8.23 -29.95 -21.39
CA GLU A 3 9.54 -30.23 -20.81
C GLU A 3 9.37 -30.64 -19.34
N VAL A 4 10.09 -31.67 -18.92
CA VAL A 4 9.95 -32.29 -17.61
C VAL A 4 11.32 -32.31 -16.96
N GLY A 5 11.42 -31.81 -15.75
CA GLY A 5 12.59 -31.86 -14.89
C GLY A 5 12.37 -32.71 -13.66
N GLU A 6 13.39 -32.82 -12.82
CA GLU A 6 13.39 -33.57 -11.58
C GLU A 6 13.79 -32.68 -10.41
N VAL A 7 13.06 -32.79 -9.30
CA VAL A 7 13.36 -32.07 -8.05
C VAL A 7 14.61 -32.68 -7.43
N VAL A 8 15.68 -31.89 -7.34
CA VAL A 8 16.98 -32.33 -6.77
C VAL A 8 17.16 -31.95 -5.31
N GLU A 9 16.47 -30.91 -4.86
CA GLU A 9 16.49 -30.43 -3.47
C GLU A 9 15.15 -29.77 -3.16
N VAL A 10 14.56 -30.00 -1.98
CA VAL A 10 13.35 -29.31 -1.52
C VAL A 10 13.38 -29.10 -0.03
N GLY A 11 12.99 -27.91 0.43
CA GLY A 11 12.89 -27.57 1.83
C GLY A 11 12.50 -26.11 2.04
N ASP A 12 11.87 -25.82 3.18
CA ASP A 12 11.57 -24.45 3.63
C ASP A 12 10.82 -23.55 2.62
N GLY A 13 10.00 -24.16 1.76
CA GLY A 13 9.22 -23.42 0.74
C GLY A 13 9.99 -23.10 -0.54
N VAL A 14 11.17 -23.68 -0.74
CA VAL A 14 11.94 -23.60 -1.99
C VAL A 14 12.24 -24.99 -2.54
N ALA A 15 12.44 -25.10 -3.84
CA ALA A 15 12.91 -26.30 -4.50
C ALA A 15 13.98 -25.95 -5.55
N ARG A 16 14.88 -26.91 -5.81
CA ARG A 16 15.79 -26.89 -6.94
C ARG A 16 15.40 -28.01 -7.89
N VAL A 17 15.32 -27.69 -9.17
CA VAL A 17 14.91 -28.62 -10.23
C VAL A 17 15.96 -28.62 -11.33
N SER A 18 16.33 -29.80 -11.80
CA SER A 18 17.18 -29.99 -12.97
C SER A 18 16.36 -30.35 -14.20
N GLY A 19 16.91 -30.15 -15.39
CA GLY A 19 16.30 -30.63 -16.65
C GLY A 19 15.16 -29.75 -17.21
N LEU A 20 15.05 -28.50 -16.79
CA LEU A 20 14.12 -27.51 -17.36
C LEU A 20 14.92 -26.38 -18.04
N GLU A 21 15.54 -26.69 -19.19
CA GLU A 21 16.48 -25.77 -19.86
C GLU A 21 15.81 -24.51 -20.43
N ASN A 22 14.55 -24.61 -20.81
CA ASN A 22 13.82 -23.54 -21.48
C ASN A 22 12.82 -22.79 -20.57
N VAL A 23 12.84 -23.02 -19.25
CA VAL A 23 11.95 -22.33 -18.32
C VAL A 23 12.20 -20.84 -18.30
N MET A 24 11.15 -20.05 -18.26
CA MET A 24 11.23 -18.59 -18.17
C MET A 24 11.27 -18.14 -16.72
N SER A 25 11.86 -16.96 -16.49
CA SER A 25 11.75 -16.29 -15.18
C SER A 25 10.28 -16.01 -14.85
N SER A 26 9.86 -16.26 -13.62
CA SER A 26 8.48 -16.16 -13.14
C SER A 26 7.50 -17.15 -13.79
N GLU A 27 8.00 -18.16 -14.51
CA GLU A 27 7.15 -19.23 -15.03
C GLU A 27 6.64 -20.13 -13.91
N LEU A 28 5.37 -20.52 -14.00
CA LEU A 28 4.78 -21.53 -13.15
C LEU A 28 5.27 -22.93 -13.59
N VAL A 29 5.70 -23.70 -12.61
CA VAL A 29 6.09 -25.10 -12.77
C VAL A 29 5.15 -25.97 -11.93
N ALA A 30 4.52 -26.95 -12.56
CA ALA A 30 3.62 -27.87 -11.88
C ALA A 30 4.42 -29.00 -11.22
N LEU A 31 4.15 -29.24 -9.95
CA LEU A 31 4.73 -30.29 -9.12
C LEU A 31 3.63 -31.30 -8.73
N PRO A 32 3.99 -32.48 -8.20
CA PRO A 32 3.01 -33.43 -7.69
C PRO A 32 2.09 -32.83 -6.62
N ASN A 33 0.97 -33.51 -6.36
CA ASN A 33 -0.01 -33.14 -5.34
C ASN A 33 -0.65 -31.74 -5.51
N GLY A 34 -0.63 -31.18 -6.73
CA GLY A 34 -1.22 -29.88 -7.03
C GLY A 34 -0.40 -28.68 -6.50
N VAL A 35 0.84 -28.91 -6.11
CA VAL A 35 1.75 -27.82 -5.74
C VAL A 35 2.29 -27.16 -7.00
N PHE A 36 2.37 -25.84 -6.98
CA PHE A 36 3.03 -25.05 -8.02
C PHE A 36 4.26 -24.37 -7.46
N GLY A 37 5.29 -24.26 -8.29
CA GLY A 37 6.46 -23.45 -8.01
C GLY A 37 6.59 -22.32 -9.02
N MET A 38 7.24 -21.24 -8.64
CA MET A 38 7.61 -20.15 -9.54
C MET A 38 9.12 -20.10 -9.69
N ALA A 39 9.62 -20.17 -10.93
CA ALA A 39 11.04 -20.11 -11.24
C ALA A 39 11.60 -18.70 -10.95
N LEU A 40 12.60 -18.61 -10.08
CA LEU A 40 13.25 -17.34 -9.69
C LEU A 40 14.73 -17.28 -10.03
N ASN A 41 15.48 -18.36 -9.81
CA ASN A 41 16.89 -18.45 -10.17
C ASN A 41 17.02 -19.40 -11.37
N LEU A 42 17.54 -18.88 -12.46
CA LEU A 42 17.88 -19.66 -13.65
C LEU A 42 19.40 -19.84 -13.65
N GLU A 43 19.85 -21.01 -13.21
CA GLU A 43 21.25 -21.39 -13.18
C GLU A 43 21.56 -22.36 -14.34
N GLU A 44 22.80 -22.58 -14.67
CA GLU A 44 23.19 -23.41 -15.83
C GLU A 44 22.71 -24.86 -15.72
N ASP A 45 22.80 -25.45 -14.51
CA ASP A 45 22.48 -26.85 -14.28
C ASP A 45 21.16 -27.09 -13.56
N ASN A 46 20.58 -26.05 -12.98
CA ASN A 46 19.36 -26.16 -12.18
C ASN A 46 18.58 -24.84 -12.08
N ILE A 47 17.35 -24.95 -11.62
CA ILE A 47 16.44 -23.84 -11.43
C ILE A 47 16.05 -23.79 -9.97
N GLY A 48 16.29 -22.64 -9.31
CA GLY A 48 15.74 -22.35 -8.00
C GLY A 48 14.33 -21.79 -8.12
N MET A 49 13.36 -22.44 -7.48
CA MET A 49 11.98 -22.00 -7.45
C MET A 49 11.45 -21.85 -6.04
N VAL A 50 10.45 -20.98 -5.88
CA VAL A 50 9.67 -20.85 -4.65
C VAL A 50 8.34 -21.56 -4.80
N LEU A 51 7.86 -22.19 -3.74
CA LEU A 51 6.67 -23.01 -3.75
C LEU A 51 5.46 -22.22 -3.26
N PHE A 52 4.34 -22.35 -3.99
CA PHE A 52 3.01 -21.84 -3.63
C PHE A 52 2.19 -22.93 -2.93
N GLY A 53 2.74 -23.55 -1.89
CA GLY A 53 2.10 -24.64 -1.16
C GLY A 53 3.04 -25.23 -0.11
N GLU A 54 2.59 -26.30 0.51
CA GLU A 54 3.39 -26.99 1.52
C GLU A 54 4.54 -27.78 0.88
N SER A 55 5.77 -27.43 1.24
CA SER A 55 6.97 -28.11 0.75
C SER A 55 7.02 -29.59 1.14
N SER A 56 6.33 -29.99 2.22
CA SER A 56 6.20 -31.38 2.67
C SER A 56 5.50 -32.30 1.67
N LEU A 57 4.74 -31.73 0.72
CA LEU A 57 4.03 -32.46 -0.33
C LEU A 57 4.91 -32.77 -1.55
N VAL A 58 6.11 -32.19 -1.60
CA VAL A 58 7.08 -32.34 -2.69
C VAL A 58 8.32 -33.08 -2.16
N LYS A 59 8.88 -33.99 -2.92
CA LYS A 59 10.04 -34.81 -2.54
C LYS A 59 11.12 -34.72 -3.62
N GLU A 60 12.36 -34.96 -3.20
CA GLU A 60 13.46 -35.22 -4.11
C GLU A 60 13.14 -36.41 -5.03
N GLY A 61 13.42 -36.28 -6.32
CA GLY A 61 13.06 -37.23 -7.34
C GLY A 61 11.67 -37.03 -7.97
N ASP A 62 10.87 -36.10 -7.45
CA ASP A 62 9.57 -35.78 -8.03
C ASP A 62 9.74 -35.08 -9.38
N LEU A 63 8.76 -35.34 -10.28
CA LEU A 63 8.73 -34.72 -11.61
C LEU A 63 8.17 -33.30 -11.56
N ALA A 64 8.92 -32.36 -12.12
CA ALA A 64 8.50 -30.97 -12.32
C ALA A 64 8.17 -30.72 -13.78
N LYS A 65 7.00 -30.17 -14.09
CA LYS A 65 6.52 -29.95 -15.48
C LYS A 65 6.40 -28.46 -15.73
N ARG A 66 6.98 -27.98 -16.82
CA ARG A 66 6.72 -26.63 -17.30
C ARG A 66 5.25 -26.44 -17.64
N THR A 67 4.73 -25.27 -17.31
CA THR A 67 3.38 -24.88 -17.73
C THR A 67 3.37 -23.96 -18.94
N GLU A 68 4.54 -23.39 -19.29
CA GLU A 68 4.69 -22.33 -20.30
C GLU A 68 3.83 -21.08 -20.01
N ARG A 69 3.42 -20.93 -18.75
CA ARG A 69 2.60 -19.83 -18.26
C ARG A 69 3.32 -19.09 -17.13
N ILE A 70 3.34 -17.79 -17.21
CA ILE A 70 3.74 -16.94 -16.08
C ILE A 70 2.60 -16.91 -15.06
N VAL A 71 2.91 -16.54 -13.82
CA VAL A 71 1.89 -16.39 -12.77
C VAL A 71 0.88 -15.31 -13.15
N GLU A 72 -0.39 -15.68 -13.23
CA GLU A 72 -1.52 -14.81 -13.55
C GLU A 72 -2.57 -14.87 -12.45
N VAL A 73 -3.34 -13.81 -12.32
CA VAL A 73 -4.46 -13.73 -11.37
C VAL A 73 -5.74 -13.30 -12.07
N PRO A 74 -6.89 -13.78 -11.57
CA PRO A 74 -8.19 -13.31 -12.04
C PRO A 74 -8.37 -11.83 -11.69
N VAL A 75 -8.98 -11.08 -12.59
CA VAL A 75 -9.27 -9.66 -12.44
C VAL A 75 -10.70 -9.36 -12.85
N GLY A 76 -11.14 -8.15 -12.64
CA GLY A 76 -12.46 -7.70 -13.05
C GLY A 76 -13.42 -7.41 -11.89
N GLU A 77 -14.62 -7.02 -12.24
CA GLU A 77 -15.65 -6.64 -11.24
C GLU A 77 -16.11 -7.84 -10.39
N ALA A 78 -15.96 -9.07 -10.90
CA ALA A 78 -16.25 -10.28 -10.15
C ALA A 78 -15.41 -10.47 -8.89
N MET A 79 -14.27 -9.73 -8.79
CA MET A 79 -13.40 -9.73 -7.63
C MET A 79 -13.89 -8.81 -6.50
N LEU A 80 -14.82 -7.89 -6.78
CA LEU A 80 -15.33 -6.95 -5.78
C LEU A 80 -16.17 -7.68 -4.72
N GLY A 81 -16.00 -7.28 -3.48
CA GLY A 81 -16.67 -7.94 -2.34
C GLY A 81 -16.05 -9.27 -1.92
N ARG A 82 -14.93 -9.66 -2.51
CA ARG A 82 -14.28 -10.96 -2.30
C ARG A 82 -12.98 -10.83 -1.51
N ILE A 83 -12.68 -11.89 -0.76
CA ILE A 83 -11.38 -12.08 -0.11
C ILE A 83 -10.70 -13.25 -0.82
N VAL A 84 -9.53 -12.99 -1.36
CA VAL A 84 -8.76 -13.97 -2.14
C VAL A 84 -7.34 -14.13 -1.59
N ASN A 85 -6.73 -15.27 -1.88
CA ASN A 85 -5.30 -15.43 -1.68
C ASN A 85 -4.51 -14.75 -2.84
N PRO A 86 -3.17 -14.67 -2.77
CA PRO A 86 -2.34 -14.03 -3.80
C PRO A 86 -2.39 -14.68 -5.19
N LEU A 87 -2.93 -15.88 -5.31
CA LEU A 87 -3.18 -16.55 -6.60
C LEU A 87 -4.60 -16.31 -7.12
N GLY A 88 -5.40 -15.49 -6.41
CA GLY A 88 -6.76 -15.16 -6.78
C GLY A 88 -7.82 -16.19 -6.37
N HIS A 89 -7.45 -17.23 -5.62
CA HIS A 89 -8.41 -18.21 -5.13
C HIS A 89 -9.20 -17.62 -3.94
N PRO A 90 -10.53 -17.78 -3.90
CA PRO A 90 -11.36 -17.27 -2.82
C PRO A 90 -11.06 -17.99 -1.48
N VAL A 91 -11.00 -17.21 -0.41
CA VAL A 91 -10.81 -17.69 0.97
C VAL A 91 -11.93 -17.22 1.90
N ASP A 92 -12.97 -16.60 1.35
CA ASP A 92 -14.10 -16.01 2.07
C ASP A 92 -15.29 -16.97 2.25
N GLY A 93 -15.21 -18.17 1.73
CA GLY A 93 -16.30 -19.15 1.79
C GLY A 93 -17.52 -18.83 0.91
N LYS A 94 -17.46 -17.80 0.05
CA LYS A 94 -18.55 -17.37 -0.83
C LYS A 94 -18.60 -18.12 -2.18
N GLY A 95 -17.88 -19.23 -2.31
CA GLY A 95 -17.79 -20.02 -3.55
C GLY A 95 -16.77 -19.49 -4.57
N GLU A 96 -16.69 -20.17 -5.71
CA GLU A 96 -15.74 -19.83 -6.77
C GLU A 96 -16.04 -18.49 -7.42
N ILE A 97 -14.98 -17.84 -7.93
CA ILE A 97 -15.07 -16.58 -8.67
C ILE A 97 -15.02 -16.91 -10.16
N HIS A 98 -16.05 -16.55 -10.87
CA HIS A 98 -16.14 -16.77 -12.32
C HIS A 98 -15.75 -15.48 -13.06
N THR A 99 -14.57 -15.48 -13.65
CA THR A 99 -14.10 -14.44 -14.57
C THR A 99 -13.23 -15.08 -15.64
N GLU A 100 -13.37 -14.60 -16.86
CA GLU A 100 -12.52 -15.01 -17.99
C GLU A 100 -11.28 -14.13 -18.12
N GLU A 101 -11.23 -13.02 -17.38
CA GLU A 101 -10.14 -12.04 -17.46
C GLU A 101 -9.04 -12.38 -16.46
N MET A 102 -7.84 -12.62 -17.00
CA MET A 102 -6.62 -12.92 -16.25
C MET A 102 -5.54 -11.90 -16.60
N LEU A 103 -4.78 -11.45 -15.63
CA LEU A 103 -3.62 -10.59 -15.85
C LEU A 103 -2.37 -11.18 -15.21
N PRO A 104 -1.20 -11.04 -15.88
CA PRO A 104 0.07 -11.42 -15.29
C PRO A 104 0.32 -10.63 -14.01
N VAL A 105 0.87 -11.30 -12.98
CA VAL A 105 1.21 -10.66 -11.70
C VAL A 105 2.36 -9.69 -11.86
N GLU A 106 3.38 -10.08 -12.62
CA GLU A 106 4.51 -9.21 -12.94
C GLU A 106 4.28 -8.55 -14.30
N ARG A 107 3.97 -7.26 -14.25
CA ARG A 107 3.77 -6.40 -15.42
C ARG A 107 4.75 -5.24 -15.39
N LYS A 108 5.24 -4.87 -16.55
CA LYS A 108 6.08 -3.68 -16.70
C LYS A 108 5.24 -2.43 -16.49
N ALA A 109 5.77 -1.50 -15.69
CA ALA A 109 5.15 -0.18 -15.53
C ALA A 109 5.07 0.58 -16.87
N LEU A 110 4.02 1.37 -17.04
CA LEU A 110 3.81 2.16 -18.24
C LEU A 110 4.87 3.27 -18.39
N GLY A 111 5.23 3.58 -19.62
CA GLY A 111 6.20 4.61 -19.95
C GLY A 111 5.70 6.03 -19.70
N VAL A 112 6.61 7.01 -19.79
CA VAL A 112 6.33 8.43 -19.53
C VAL A 112 5.25 8.99 -20.46
N LEU A 113 5.27 8.63 -21.74
CA LEU A 113 4.29 9.13 -22.73
C LEU A 113 2.87 8.63 -22.51
N GLN A 114 2.71 7.55 -21.74
CA GLN A 114 1.41 6.95 -21.44
C GLN A 114 0.76 7.54 -20.18
N ARG A 115 1.47 8.43 -19.48
CA ARG A 115 1.06 9.04 -18.21
C ARG A 115 0.74 10.51 -18.38
N GLN A 116 -0.10 11.03 -17.49
CA GLN A 116 -0.30 12.47 -17.34
C GLN A 116 -0.04 12.88 -15.88
N PRO A 117 0.22 14.19 -15.64
CA PRO A 117 0.39 14.71 -14.29
C PRO A 117 -0.85 14.49 -13.42
N VAL A 118 -0.61 14.19 -12.14
CA VAL A 118 -1.66 14.04 -11.14
C VAL A 118 -2.25 15.41 -10.78
N LYS A 119 -3.57 15.56 -10.95
CA LYS A 119 -4.30 16.82 -10.69
C LYS A 119 -5.63 16.61 -9.96
N GLU A 120 -6.18 15.41 -10.02
CA GLU A 120 -7.47 15.09 -9.42
C GLU A 120 -7.27 14.63 -7.99
N PRO A 121 -8.01 15.16 -7.00
CA PRO A 121 -7.89 14.74 -5.61
C PRO A 121 -8.42 13.31 -5.41
N LEU A 122 -7.71 12.55 -4.55
CA LEU A 122 -8.22 11.37 -3.89
C LEU A 122 -8.41 11.73 -2.43
N GLN A 123 -9.65 11.92 -2.02
CA GLN A 123 -9.96 12.33 -0.65
C GLN A 123 -9.85 11.15 0.30
N THR A 124 -9.09 11.31 1.36
CA THR A 124 -8.97 10.30 2.42
C THR A 124 -10.11 10.37 3.42
N GLY A 125 -10.77 11.52 3.50
CA GLY A 125 -11.76 11.83 4.54
C GLY A 125 -11.14 12.17 5.89
N LEU A 126 -9.81 12.30 5.95
CA LEU A 126 -9.06 12.68 7.14
C LEU A 126 -8.62 14.13 7.04
N LYS A 127 -9.13 14.98 7.93
CA LYS A 127 -8.89 16.44 7.92
C LYS A 127 -7.41 16.79 7.85
N SER A 128 -6.58 16.13 8.64
CA SER A 128 -5.14 16.39 8.70
C SER A 128 -4.42 16.04 7.40
N ILE A 129 -4.86 15.01 6.70
CA ILE A 129 -4.23 14.55 5.45
C ILE A 129 -4.74 15.39 4.28
N ASP A 130 -6.03 15.48 4.08
CA ASP A 130 -6.62 16.18 2.93
C ASP A 130 -6.28 17.67 2.91
N SER A 131 -6.05 18.27 4.09
CA SER A 131 -5.63 19.69 4.18
C SER A 131 -4.12 19.90 4.01
N MET A 132 -3.26 19.03 4.56
CA MET A 132 -1.82 19.31 4.66
C MET A 132 -0.91 18.41 3.82
N THR A 133 -1.33 17.17 3.55
CA THR A 133 -0.63 16.18 2.73
C THR A 133 -1.59 15.54 1.71
N PRO A 134 -2.17 16.33 0.81
CA PRO A 134 -3.21 15.87 -0.09
C PRO A 134 -2.70 14.81 -1.06
N ILE A 135 -3.54 13.84 -1.35
CA ILE A 135 -3.26 12.73 -2.26
C ILE A 135 -4.05 12.94 -3.54
N GLY A 136 -3.40 12.71 -4.68
CA GLY A 136 -4.05 12.74 -5.98
C GLY A 136 -4.23 11.37 -6.60
N ARG A 137 -5.20 11.24 -7.51
CA ARG A 137 -5.47 10.01 -8.26
C ARG A 137 -4.31 9.65 -9.17
N GLY A 138 -3.66 8.53 -8.90
CA GLY A 138 -2.46 8.07 -9.59
C GLY A 138 -1.15 8.36 -8.83
N GLN A 139 -1.22 8.98 -7.65
CA GLN A 139 -0.08 9.24 -6.78
C GLN A 139 0.32 8.00 -5.98
N ARG A 140 1.58 7.95 -5.57
CA ARG A 140 2.13 7.00 -4.59
C ARG A 140 2.45 7.75 -3.32
N GLU A 141 1.64 7.60 -2.28
CA GLU A 141 1.86 8.27 -1.01
C GLU A 141 2.12 7.23 0.09
N LEU A 142 3.30 7.29 0.68
CA LEU A 142 3.73 6.35 1.71
C LEU A 142 3.06 6.68 3.06
N ILE A 143 2.54 5.67 3.74
CA ILE A 143 2.14 5.76 5.14
C ILE A 143 3.22 5.05 5.98
N ILE A 144 3.91 5.80 6.83
CA ILE A 144 5.07 5.30 7.56
C ILE A 144 4.98 5.64 9.05
N GLY A 145 5.42 4.73 9.89
CA GLY A 145 5.47 4.91 11.34
C GLY A 145 5.62 3.59 12.08
N ASP A 146 5.79 3.68 13.39
CA ASP A 146 5.98 2.52 14.25
C ASP A 146 4.74 1.64 14.32
N ARG A 147 4.92 0.45 14.89
CA ARG A 147 3.82 -0.47 15.13
C ARG A 147 2.73 0.17 16.00
N GLN A 148 1.46 -0.03 15.64
CA GLN A 148 0.28 0.50 16.34
C GLN A 148 0.16 2.04 16.35
N SER A 149 0.83 2.75 15.44
CA SER A 149 0.71 4.20 15.29
C SER A 149 -0.55 4.66 14.51
N GLY A 150 -1.36 3.73 14.01
CA GLY A 150 -2.60 4.04 13.28
C GLY A 150 -2.50 3.95 11.75
N LYS A 151 -1.42 3.40 11.19
CA LYS A 151 -1.23 3.26 9.72
C LYS A 151 -2.40 2.59 9.01
N THR A 152 -2.77 1.39 9.46
CA THR A 152 -3.90 0.62 8.91
C THR A 152 -5.23 1.39 9.05
N ALA A 153 -5.42 2.15 10.13
CA ALA A 153 -6.63 2.95 10.32
C ALA A 153 -6.78 4.01 9.22
N ILE A 154 -5.72 4.75 8.91
CA ILE A 154 -5.72 5.73 7.82
C ILE A 154 -6.05 5.07 6.48
N ALA A 155 -5.48 3.90 6.21
CA ALA A 155 -5.76 3.15 4.98
C ALA A 155 -7.22 2.72 4.88
N VAL A 156 -7.78 2.19 5.97
CA VAL A 156 -9.20 1.76 6.03
C VAL A 156 -10.14 2.96 5.93
N ASP A 157 -9.87 4.06 6.63
CA ASP A 157 -10.64 5.30 6.52
C ASP A 157 -10.64 5.82 5.08
N THR A 158 -9.50 5.76 4.39
CA THR A 158 -9.41 6.16 2.98
C THR A 158 -10.28 5.29 2.07
N ILE A 159 -10.33 3.97 2.30
CA ILE A 159 -11.22 3.06 1.56
C ILE A 159 -12.68 3.40 1.85
N ILE A 160 -13.07 3.53 3.12
CA ILE A 160 -14.44 3.85 3.52
C ILE A 160 -14.90 5.16 2.88
N ASN A 161 -14.03 6.16 2.85
CA ASN A 161 -14.35 7.45 2.27
C ASN A 161 -14.63 7.39 0.76
N GLN A 162 -14.15 6.38 0.03
CA GLN A 162 -14.45 6.25 -1.40
C GLN A 162 -15.93 5.96 -1.70
N GLN A 163 -16.74 5.62 -0.70
CA GLN A 163 -18.17 5.40 -0.88
C GLN A 163 -18.88 6.59 -1.56
N TYR A 164 -18.44 7.83 -1.29
CA TYR A 164 -19.02 9.00 -1.94
C TYR A 164 -18.75 9.02 -3.45
N THR A 165 -17.60 8.49 -3.91
CA THR A 165 -17.22 8.47 -5.32
C THR A 165 -18.16 7.56 -6.14
N HIS A 166 -18.71 6.51 -5.53
CA HIS A 166 -19.66 5.61 -6.16
C HIS A 166 -21.06 6.24 -6.41
N LYS A 167 -21.26 7.46 -5.92
CA LYS A 167 -22.44 8.30 -6.25
C LYS A 167 -22.14 9.31 -7.35
N THR A 168 -20.94 9.28 -7.94
CA THR A 168 -20.47 10.17 -9.00
C THR A 168 -20.12 9.37 -10.26
N ASP A 169 -19.80 10.05 -11.34
CA ASP A 169 -19.40 9.45 -12.61
C ASP A 169 -17.97 8.88 -12.58
N THR A 170 -17.24 9.08 -11.50
CA THR A 170 -15.83 8.68 -11.35
C THR A 170 -15.58 7.83 -10.09
N PRO A 171 -16.20 6.64 -10.00
CA PRO A 171 -16.05 5.76 -8.84
C PRO A 171 -14.60 5.29 -8.68
N VAL A 172 -14.17 5.11 -7.43
CA VAL A 172 -12.86 4.57 -7.08
C VAL A 172 -13.02 3.16 -6.52
N PHE A 173 -12.50 2.18 -7.23
CA PHE A 173 -12.46 0.78 -6.79
C PHE A 173 -11.24 0.55 -5.90
N CYS A 174 -11.37 -0.27 -4.87
CA CYS A 174 -10.34 -0.43 -3.88
C CYS A 174 -9.77 -1.85 -3.88
N VAL A 175 -8.46 -1.96 -3.65
CA VAL A 175 -7.77 -3.23 -3.40
C VAL A 175 -7.00 -3.10 -2.10
N TYR A 176 -7.32 -3.91 -1.10
CA TYR A 176 -6.58 -3.98 0.15
C TYR A 176 -5.72 -5.24 0.17
N VAL A 177 -4.41 -5.08 0.20
CA VAL A 177 -3.45 -6.20 0.21
C VAL A 177 -2.88 -6.33 1.62
N ALA A 178 -3.29 -7.37 2.34
CA ALA A 178 -2.76 -7.74 3.64
C ALA A 178 -1.55 -8.65 3.45
N ILE A 179 -0.37 -8.22 3.91
CA ILE A 179 0.91 -8.91 3.70
C ILE A 179 1.51 -9.28 5.06
N GLY A 180 1.63 -10.57 5.34
CA GLY A 180 2.21 -11.05 6.58
C GLY A 180 1.44 -10.63 7.85
N GLN A 181 0.17 -10.28 7.70
CA GLN A 181 -0.71 -9.90 8.81
C GLN A 181 -1.29 -11.13 9.51
N LYS A 182 -1.65 -10.98 10.79
CA LYS A 182 -2.40 -12.02 11.49
C LYS A 182 -3.80 -12.13 10.89
N ALA A 183 -4.31 -13.34 10.72
CA ALA A 183 -5.67 -13.57 10.21
C ALA A 183 -6.74 -12.79 11.00
N SER A 184 -6.59 -12.66 12.33
CA SER A 184 -7.48 -11.85 13.17
C SER A 184 -7.44 -10.35 12.84
N THR A 185 -6.30 -9.84 12.39
CA THR A 185 -6.18 -8.43 11.96
C THR A 185 -6.89 -8.23 10.63
N VAL A 186 -6.70 -9.13 9.69
CA VAL A 186 -7.40 -9.11 8.39
C VAL A 186 -8.91 -9.21 8.58
N ALA A 187 -9.36 -10.15 9.43
CA ALA A 187 -10.79 -10.31 9.75
C ALA A 187 -11.40 -9.04 10.35
N ARG A 188 -10.66 -8.32 11.21
CA ARG A 188 -11.13 -7.04 11.77
C ARG A 188 -11.27 -5.96 10.70
N VAL A 189 -10.31 -5.85 9.77
CA VAL A 189 -10.39 -4.90 8.64
C VAL A 189 -11.59 -5.21 7.77
N VAL A 190 -11.76 -6.48 7.37
CA VAL A 190 -12.89 -6.93 6.56
C VAL A 190 -14.23 -6.61 7.23
N ASN A 191 -14.37 -6.94 8.52
CA ASN A 191 -15.58 -6.66 9.28
C ASN A 191 -15.91 -5.15 9.32
N GLU A 192 -14.90 -4.29 9.39
CA GLU A 192 -15.09 -2.84 9.36
C GLU A 192 -15.52 -2.34 7.98
N LEU A 193 -14.93 -2.90 6.91
CA LEU A 193 -15.33 -2.61 5.53
C LEU A 193 -16.77 -3.12 5.24
N GLU A 194 -17.14 -4.28 5.77
CA GLU A 194 -18.50 -4.82 5.63
C GLU A 194 -19.53 -3.95 6.37
N LYS A 195 -19.27 -3.55 7.61
CA LYS A 195 -20.17 -2.68 8.40
C LYS A 195 -20.45 -1.34 7.73
N THR A 196 -19.46 -0.79 7.05
CA THR A 196 -19.56 0.50 6.38
C THR A 196 -20.07 0.41 4.94
N GLY A 197 -20.26 -0.82 4.41
CA GLY A 197 -20.62 -1.06 3.01
C GLY A 197 -19.45 -0.89 2.04
N ALA A 198 -18.25 -0.59 2.54
CA ALA A 198 -17.07 -0.37 1.69
C ALA A 198 -16.55 -1.67 1.03
N MET A 199 -16.96 -2.82 1.55
CA MET A 199 -16.60 -4.11 0.95
C MET A 199 -17.22 -4.29 -0.45
N GLU A 200 -18.33 -3.65 -0.77
CA GLU A 200 -19.00 -3.77 -2.08
C GLU A 200 -18.12 -3.33 -3.27
N TYR A 201 -17.20 -2.39 -3.04
CA TYR A 201 -16.27 -1.89 -4.05
C TYR A 201 -14.80 -2.21 -3.75
N THR A 202 -14.56 -3.14 -2.82
CA THR A 202 -13.21 -3.51 -2.37
C THR A 202 -12.92 -4.99 -2.61
N THR A 203 -11.75 -5.28 -3.15
CA THR A 203 -11.16 -6.63 -3.18
C THR A 203 -10.10 -6.72 -2.10
N VAL A 204 -10.12 -7.80 -1.31
CA VAL A 204 -9.10 -8.05 -0.29
C VAL A 204 -8.19 -9.20 -0.75
N VAL A 205 -6.90 -8.94 -0.85
CA VAL A 205 -5.88 -9.96 -1.14
C VAL A 205 -5.15 -10.27 0.17
N ALA A 206 -5.30 -11.48 0.68
CA ALA A 206 -4.75 -11.88 1.97
C ALA A 206 -3.61 -12.88 1.82
N ALA A 207 -2.41 -12.48 2.27
CA ALA A 207 -1.28 -13.35 2.54
C ALA A 207 -0.95 -13.27 4.04
N ASN A 208 -1.44 -14.22 4.80
CA ASN A 208 -1.33 -14.22 6.26
C ASN A 208 0.12 -14.48 6.72
N ALA A 209 0.39 -14.19 7.98
CA ALA A 209 1.71 -14.43 8.59
C ALA A 209 2.11 -15.92 8.64
N SER A 210 1.14 -16.84 8.58
CA SER A 210 1.35 -18.29 8.51
C SER A 210 1.59 -18.82 7.11
N ASP A 211 1.31 -18.01 6.08
CA ASP A 211 1.45 -18.44 4.70
C ASP A 211 2.91 -18.43 4.25
N ALA A 212 3.24 -19.25 3.26
CA ALA A 212 4.59 -19.33 2.72
C ALA A 212 5.13 -17.94 2.30
N ALA A 213 6.44 -17.73 2.43
CA ALA A 213 7.08 -16.48 2.05
C ALA A 213 6.80 -16.09 0.58
N ALA A 214 6.67 -17.08 -0.31
CA ALA A 214 6.30 -16.87 -1.70
C ALA A 214 4.93 -16.20 -1.86
N MET A 215 3.94 -16.56 -1.04
CA MET A 215 2.62 -15.93 -1.04
C MET A 215 2.69 -14.47 -0.58
N GLN A 216 3.45 -14.20 0.48
CA GLN A 216 3.65 -12.83 0.96
C GLN A 216 4.42 -11.95 -0.04
N TYR A 217 5.35 -12.55 -0.77
CA TYR A 217 6.10 -11.89 -1.84
C TYR A 217 5.21 -11.48 -3.02
N ILE A 218 4.36 -12.41 -3.49
CA ILE A 218 3.57 -12.19 -4.71
C ILE A 218 2.31 -11.35 -4.47
N ALA A 219 1.79 -11.30 -3.24
CA ALA A 219 0.54 -10.64 -2.90
C ALA A 219 0.43 -9.18 -3.39
N PRO A 220 1.44 -8.30 -3.20
CA PRO A 220 1.36 -6.93 -3.70
C PRO A 220 1.27 -6.84 -5.22
N TYR A 221 1.96 -7.72 -5.93
CA TYR A 221 1.92 -7.76 -7.40
C TYR A 221 0.57 -8.25 -7.91
N ALA A 222 -0.01 -9.25 -7.26
CA ALA A 222 -1.35 -9.75 -7.55
C ALA A 222 -2.39 -8.64 -7.36
N GLY A 223 -2.36 -7.97 -6.23
CA GLY A 223 -3.23 -6.82 -5.96
C GLY A 223 -3.05 -5.69 -6.97
N ALA A 224 -1.79 -5.41 -7.36
CA ALA A 224 -1.49 -4.40 -8.38
C ALA A 224 -2.17 -4.74 -9.72
N SER A 225 -2.12 -5.99 -10.18
CA SER A 225 -2.79 -6.42 -11.41
C SER A 225 -4.32 -6.28 -11.32
N MET A 226 -4.91 -6.57 -10.15
CA MET A 226 -6.34 -6.35 -9.92
C MET A 226 -6.71 -4.86 -9.98
N GLY A 227 -5.87 -3.99 -9.42
CA GLY A 227 -6.07 -2.53 -9.50
C GLY A 227 -5.83 -1.96 -10.90
N GLU A 228 -4.83 -2.48 -11.62
CA GLU A 228 -4.52 -2.08 -13.00
C GLU A 228 -5.64 -2.39 -13.97
N TYR A 229 -6.40 -3.46 -13.74
CA TYR A 229 -7.58 -3.77 -14.54
C TYR A 229 -8.53 -2.55 -14.63
N PHE A 230 -8.85 -1.94 -13.50
CA PHE A 230 -9.72 -0.77 -13.48
C PHE A 230 -9.06 0.44 -14.15
N ARG A 231 -7.78 0.71 -13.86
CA ARG A 231 -7.01 1.79 -14.48
C ARG A 231 -6.98 1.66 -16.01
N ASP A 232 -6.66 0.48 -16.50
CA ASP A 232 -6.49 0.23 -17.94
C ASP A 232 -7.84 0.28 -18.70
N ASN A 233 -8.95 0.13 -17.98
CA ASN A 233 -10.32 0.32 -18.50
C ASN A 233 -10.90 1.73 -18.24
N GLY A 234 -10.05 2.73 -18.05
CA GLY A 234 -10.46 4.13 -17.89
C GLY A 234 -11.12 4.46 -16.54
N LYS A 235 -11.08 3.52 -15.59
CA LYS A 235 -11.65 3.68 -14.24
C LYS A 235 -10.56 4.11 -13.24
N HIS A 236 -10.96 4.35 -11.99
CA HIS A 236 -10.04 4.74 -10.94
C HIS A 236 -9.94 3.64 -9.88
N ALA A 237 -8.71 3.34 -9.47
CA ALA A 237 -8.48 2.39 -8.40
C ALA A 237 -7.55 2.97 -7.31
N LEU A 238 -7.76 2.52 -6.09
CA LEU A 238 -6.92 2.73 -4.92
C LEU A 238 -6.39 1.39 -4.46
N ILE A 239 -5.08 1.27 -4.27
CA ILE A 239 -4.47 0.08 -3.69
C ILE A 239 -3.72 0.40 -2.41
N ILE A 240 -3.97 -0.40 -1.39
CA ILE A 240 -3.27 -0.36 -0.10
C ILE A 240 -2.35 -1.58 0.00
N TYR A 241 -1.09 -1.37 0.37
CA TYR A 241 -0.14 -2.45 0.66
C TYR A 241 0.19 -2.45 2.16
N ASP A 242 -0.45 -3.31 2.93
CA ASP A 242 -0.30 -3.39 4.39
C ASP A 242 0.39 -4.70 4.83
N ASP A 243 1.72 -4.80 4.96
CA ASP A 243 2.71 -3.76 4.69
C ASP A 243 3.87 -4.26 3.81
N LEU A 244 4.55 -3.37 3.13
CA LEU A 244 5.69 -3.72 2.27
C LEU A 244 6.95 -4.10 3.04
N THR A 245 7.06 -3.78 4.33
CA THR A 245 8.14 -4.27 5.20
C THR A 245 8.10 -5.79 5.27
N LYS A 246 6.90 -6.38 5.39
CA LYS A 246 6.71 -7.83 5.40
C LYS A 246 7.04 -8.47 4.06
N GLN A 247 6.67 -7.82 2.95
CA GLN A 247 7.08 -8.29 1.62
C GLN A 247 8.61 -8.34 1.50
N ALA A 248 9.31 -7.29 1.92
CA ALA A 248 10.76 -7.26 1.88
C ALA A 248 11.38 -8.36 2.74
N GLN A 249 10.83 -8.62 3.94
CA GLN A 249 11.27 -9.71 4.82
C GLN A 249 11.05 -11.09 4.17
N ALA A 250 9.90 -11.32 3.55
CA ALA A 250 9.63 -12.55 2.80
C ALA A 250 10.60 -12.73 1.63
N TYR A 251 10.87 -11.66 0.88
CA TYR A 251 11.84 -11.69 -0.21
C TYR A 251 13.26 -11.96 0.26
N ARG A 252 13.67 -11.38 1.40
CA ARG A 252 14.95 -11.69 2.05
C ARG A 252 15.05 -13.17 2.41
N GLN A 253 14.01 -13.72 3.05
CA GLN A 253 13.95 -15.13 3.42
C GLN A 253 14.12 -16.04 2.20
N MET A 254 13.34 -15.84 1.15
CA MET A 254 13.42 -16.62 -0.08
C MET A 254 14.79 -16.50 -0.75
N SER A 255 15.35 -15.29 -0.80
CA SER A 255 16.66 -15.03 -1.40
C SER A 255 17.80 -15.75 -0.67
N LEU A 256 17.74 -15.79 0.66
CA LEU A 256 18.72 -16.53 1.48
C LEU A 256 18.58 -18.05 1.28
N LEU A 257 17.37 -18.57 1.22
CA LEU A 257 17.11 -20.00 0.95
C LEU A 257 17.58 -20.40 -0.47
N LEU A 258 17.41 -19.52 -1.44
CA LEU A 258 17.93 -19.70 -2.80
C LEU A 258 19.43 -19.39 -2.92
N ARG A 259 20.13 -19.18 -1.79
CA ARG A 259 21.59 -18.92 -1.72
C ARG A 259 22.04 -17.67 -2.49
N ARG A 260 21.17 -16.69 -2.67
CA ARG A 260 21.56 -15.37 -3.21
C ARG A 260 22.45 -14.64 -2.22
N PRO A 261 23.53 -13.96 -2.66
CA PRO A 261 24.42 -13.25 -1.74
C PRO A 261 23.69 -12.12 -1.02
N PRO A 262 23.76 -12.06 0.34
CA PRO A 262 23.13 -11.00 1.11
C PRO A 262 23.92 -9.69 1.01
N GLY A 263 23.18 -8.58 0.99
CA GLY A 263 23.68 -7.22 1.11
C GLY A 263 23.39 -6.60 2.48
N ARG A 264 23.11 -5.29 2.49
CA ARG A 264 22.78 -4.53 3.71
C ARG A 264 21.58 -5.15 4.42
N GLU A 265 21.66 -5.32 5.74
CA GLU A 265 20.64 -5.94 6.60
C GLU A 265 20.19 -7.33 6.10
N ALA A 266 21.10 -8.05 5.44
CA ALA A 266 20.86 -9.35 4.80
C ALA A 266 19.82 -9.35 3.66
N TYR A 267 19.39 -8.19 3.19
CA TYR A 267 18.54 -8.09 1.99
C TYR A 267 19.37 -8.38 0.71
N PRO A 268 18.76 -8.98 -0.32
CA PRO A 268 19.43 -9.15 -1.60
C PRO A 268 19.65 -7.78 -2.28
N GLY A 269 20.63 -7.70 -3.17
CA GLY A 269 21.03 -6.45 -3.83
C GLY A 269 19.93 -5.79 -4.65
N ASP A 270 18.91 -6.54 -5.06
CA ASP A 270 17.78 -6.07 -5.87
C ASP A 270 16.53 -5.73 -5.05
N VAL A 271 16.61 -5.61 -3.73
CA VAL A 271 15.46 -5.26 -2.89
C VAL A 271 14.87 -3.88 -3.21
N PHE A 272 15.68 -2.93 -3.66
CA PHE A 272 15.16 -1.66 -4.17
C PHE A 272 14.25 -1.88 -5.39
N TYR A 273 14.67 -2.72 -6.31
CA TYR A 273 13.90 -3.06 -7.50
C TYR A 273 12.62 -3.83 -7.19
N LEU A 274 12.58 -4.61 -6.11
CA LEU A 274 11.36 -5.24 -5.60
C LEU A 274 10.22 -4.23 -5.43
N HIS A 275 10.48 -3.13 -4.75
CA HIS A 275 9.47 -2.11 -4.46
C HIS A 275 9.31 -1.11 -5.60
N SER A 276 10.38 -0.74 -6.32
CA SER A 276 10.30 0.24 -7.39
C SER A 276 9.48 -0.28 -8.57
N ARG A 277 9.69 -1.53 -9.02
CA ARG A 277 8.90 -2.12 -10.11
C ARG A 277 7.42 -2.33 -9.74
N LEU A 278 7.11 -2.49 -8.46
CA LEU A 278 5.74 -2.54 -7.96
C LEU A 278 5.09 -1.16 -7.97
N LEU A 279 5.72 -0.20 -7.28
CA LEU A 279 5.14 1.13 -7.04
C LEU A 279 5.08 1.99 -8.30
N GLU A 280 5.99 1.80 -9.25
CA GLU A 280 5.94 2.47 -10.56
C GLU A 280 4.73 2.07 -11.42
N ARG A 281 4.04 0.99 -11.09
CA ARG A 281 2.79 0.59 -11.75
C ARG A 281 1.62 1.51 -11.40
N ALA A 282 1.67 2.16 -10.23
CA ALA A 282 0.70 3.19 -9.86
C ALA A 282 0.94 4.46 -10.68
N SER A 283 -0.09 4.95 -11.35
CA SER A 283 0.00 6.11 -12.24
C SER A 283 -1.39 6.63 -12.66
N LYS A 284 -1.42 7.85 -13.20
CA LYS A 284 -2.55 8.43 -13.93
C LYS A 284 -2.27 8.27 -15.43
N LEU A 285 -3.16 7.61 -16.16
CA LEU A 285 -3.03 7.44 -17.60
C LEU A 285 -3.36 8.74 -18.34
N SER A 286 -2.76 8.90 -19.54
CA SER A 286 -3.15 9.95 -20.46
C SER A 286 -4.61 9.78 -20.92
N ASP A 287 -5.24 10.86 -21.34
CA ASP A 287 -6.63 10.83 -21.81
C ASP A 287 -6.81 9.94 -23.05
N ASP A 288 -5.79 9.85 -23.91
CA ASP A 288 -5.76 8.95 -25.07
C ASP A 288 -5.86 7.47 -24.68
N LEU A 289 -5.49 7.12 -23.43
CA LEU A 289 -5.62 5.79 -22.86
C LEU A 289 -6.79 5.67 -21.88
N GLY A 290 -7.77 6.59 -21.97
CA GLY A 290 -8.99 6.57 -21.16
C GLY A 290 -8.87 7.28 -19.81
N GLY A 291 -7.73 7.89 -19.47
CA GLY A 291 -7.58 8.72 -18.28
C GLY A 291 -7.74 8.00 -16.94
N GLY A 292 -7.69 6.68 -16.90
CA GLY A 292 -7.79 5.88 -15.67
C GLY A 292 -6.63 6.13 -14.71
N SER A 293 -6.77 5.72 -13.45
CA SER A 293 -5.72 5.88 -12.45
C SER A 293 -5.62 4.70 -11.49
N LEU A 294 -4.41 4.43 -11.03
CA LEU A 294 -4.12 3.56 -9.90
C LEU A 294 -3.32 4.36 -8.87
N THR A 295 -3.93 4.65 -7.73
CA THR A 295 -3.30 5.34 -6.59
C THR A 295 -2.79 4.32 -5.61
N ALA A 296 -1.56 4.43 -5.15
CA ALA A 296 -0.96 3.49 -4.22
C ALA A 296 -0.68 4.14 -2.87
N LEU A 297 -1.12 3.49 -1.80
CA LEU A 297 -0.78 3.81 -0.42
C LEU A 297 0.00 2.63 0.19
N PRO A 298 1.32 2.55 -0.05
CA PRO A 298 2.16 1.59 0.63
C PRO A 298 2.30 1.96 2.10
N ILE A 299 2.33 0.92 2.95
CA ILE A 299 2.60 1.04 4.38
C ILE A 299 3.97 0.48 4.67
N ILE A 300 4.77 1.21 5.45
CA ILE A 300 6.06 0.78 5.99
C ILE A 300 6.03 0.88 7.51
N GLU A 301 6.51 -0.17 8.18
CA GLU A 301 6.69 -0.19 9.62
C GLU A 301 8.12 0.25 9.96
N THR A 302 8.25 1.24 10.82
CA THR A 302 9.52 1.65 11.43
C THR A 302 9.68 1.05 12.82
N GLN A 303 10.88 1.11 13.34
CA GLN A 303 11.21 0.81 14.73
C GLN A 303 11.76 2.07 15.38
N GLU A 304 11.15 2.51 16.49
CA GLU A 304 11.56 3.72 17.24
C GLU A 304 11.61 4.99 16.36
N GLY A 305 10.75 5.06 15.34
CA GLY A 305 10.71 6.19 14.40
C GLY A 305 11.89 6.29 13.44
N ASP A 306 12.74 5.25 13.33
CA ASP A 306 13.92 5.28 12.46
C ASP A 306 13.54 5.19 10.97
N VAL A 307 13.46 6.34 10.33
CA VAL A 307 13.26 6.47 8.88
C VAL A 307 14.54 6.29 8.06
N SER A 308 15.71 6.21 8.72
CA SER A 308 17.00 6.03 8.07
C SER A 308 17.36 4.58 7.80
N ALA A 309 16.56 3.64 8.31
CA ALA A 309 16.69 2.21 8.04
C ALA A 309 16.56 1.91 6.53
N TYR A 310 17.05 0.76 6.11
CA TYR A 310 17.25 0.46 4.68
C TYR A 310 15.93 0.45 3.88
N ILE A 311 14.93 -0.27 4.32
CA ILE A 311 13.65 -0.36 3.61
C ILE A 311 12.87 0.96 3.64
N PRO A 312 12.70 1.66 4.79
CA PRO A 312 12.11 2.99 4.82
C PRO A 312 12.73 3.97 3.83
N THR A 313 14.06 4.09 3.84
CA THR A 313 14.79 4.99 2.93
C THR A 313 14.51 4.70 1.46
N ASN A 314 14.51 3.42 1.08
CA ASN A 314 14.22 3.00 -0.29
C ASN A 314 12.80 3.42 -0.70
N VAL A 315 11.80 3.14 0.11
CA VAL A 315 10.40 3.41 -0.24
C VAL A 315 10.09 4.91 -0.25
N ILE A 316 10.66 5.69 0.68
CA ILE A 316 10.57 7.16 0.67
C ILE A 316 11.10 7.73 -0.66
N SER A 317 12.17 7.17 -1.20
CA SER A 317 12.76 7.63 -2.47
C SER A 317 11.92 7.28 -3.70
N ILE A 318 11.17 6.17 -3.65
CA ILE A 318 10.33 5.69 -4.76
C ILE A 318 8.98 6.43 -4.80
N THR A 319 8.45 6.83 -3.65
CA THR A 319 7.11 7.42 -3.52
C THR A 319 7.10 8.93 -3.78
N ASP A 320 5.91 9.47 -4.03
CA ASP A 320 5.68 10.89 -4.31
C ASP A 320 5.42 11.71 -3.04
N GLY A 321 5.76 11.16 -1.90
CA GLY A 321 5.64 11.75 -0.58
C GLY A 321 5.38 10.71 0.50
N GLN A 322 5.25 11.18 1.73
CA GLN A 322 4.99 10.34 2.89
C GLN A 322 4.12 11.02 3.93
N ILE A 323 3.26 10.23 4.57
CA ILE A 323 2.51 10.55 5.77
C ILE A 323 3.22 9.85 6.93
N PHE A 324 3.90 10.62 7.77
CA PHE A 324 4.62 10.08 8.93
C PHE A 324 3.73 10.10 10.18
N LEU A 325 3.63 8.95 10.84
CA LEU A 325 2.87 8.80 12.08
C LEU A 325 3.82 8.65 13.26
N GLU A 326 3.70 9.59 14.20
CA GLU A 326 4.56 9.66 15.37
C GLU A 326 3.89 9.03 16.61
N THR A 327 4.60 8.09 17.25
CA THR A 327 4.10 7.37 18.43
C THR A 327 3.83 8.30 19.61
N ASN A 328 4.64 9.34 19.79
CA ASN A 328 4.44 10.31 20.89
C ASN A 328 3.13 11.09 20.73
N LEU A 329 2.80 11.50 19.49
CA LEU A 329 1.52 12.15 19.20
C LEU A 329 0.35 11.19 19.46
N PHE A 330 0.48 9.93 19.02
CA PHE A 330 -0.55 8.91 19.25
C PHE A 330 -0.82 8.70 20.74
N ASN A 331 0.23 8.58 21.54
CA ASN A 331 0.15 8.35 22.99
C ASN A 331 -0.38 9.59 23.73
N SER A 332 -0.14 10.80 23.21
CA SER A 332 -0.69 12.05 23.77
C SER A 332 -2.16 12.30 23.39
N GLY A 333 -2.78 11.36 22.64
CA GLY A 333 -4.19 11.46 22.25
C GLY A 333 -4.45 12.31 21.00
N ILE A 334 -3.41 12.67 20.25
CA ILE A 334 -3.54 13.32 18.94
C ILE A 334 -3.70 12.22 17.89
N ARG A 335 -4.93 12.07 17.39
CA ARG A 335 -5.29 11.01 16.41
C ARG A 335 -6.13 11.61 15.29
N PRO A 336 -5.75 11.37 14.01
CA PRO A 336 -4.56 10.66 13.53
C PRO A 336 -3.26 11.34 13.97
N ALA A 337 -2.23 10.54 14.27
CA ALA A 337 -0.95 10.99 14.82
C ALA A 337 0.01 11.49 13.72
N VAL A 338 -0.50 12.28 12.79
CA VAL A 338 0.27 12.77 11.63
C VAL A 338 1.25 13.85 12.08
N ASP A 339 2.53 13.59 11.84
CA ASP A 339 3.55 14.63 11.97
C ASP A 339 3.59 15.49 10.70
N VAL A 340 3.04 16.70 10.82
CA VAL A 340 2.95 17.66 9.71
C VAL A 340 4.30 18.27 9.31
N GLY A 341 5.31 18.18 10.17
CA GLY A 341 6.65 18.72 9.91
C GLY A 341 7.39 17.91 8.87
N ILE A 342 7.35 16.58 8.99
CA ILE A 342 8.08 15.63 8.13
C ILE A 342 7.18 14.92 7.11
N SER A 343 5.86 15.06 7.21
CA SER A 343 4.93 14.58 6.19
C SER A 343 4.95 15.51 4.97
N VAL A 344 5.03 14.93 3.77
CA VAL A 344 5.16 15.68 2.52
C VAL A 344 4.33 15.02 1.42
N SER A 345 3.58 15.80 0.66
CA SER A 345 3.04 15.41 -0.64
C SER A 345 3.73 16.21 -1.75
N ARG A 346 4.40 15.54 -2.68
CA ARG A 346 5.07 16.20 -3.81
C ARG A 346 4.09 16.70 -4.86
N VAL A 347 2.89 16.16 -4.91
CA VAL A 347 1.78 16.68 -5.73
C VAL A 347 1.18 17.92 -5.08
N GLY A 348 1.00 17.89 -3.77
CA GLY A 348 0.59 19.03 -2.96
C GLY A 348 -0.73 19.63 -3.43
N GLY A 349 -0.81 20.95 -3.44
CA GLY A 349 -2.01 21.70 -3.79
C GLY A 349 -2.55 21.49 -5.21
N ASN A 350 -1.85 20.76 -6.09
CA ASN A 350 -2.39 20.36 -7.38
C ASN A 350 -3.46 19.26 -7.25
N ALA A 351 -3.42 18.50 -6.14
CA ALA A 351 -4.41 17.48 -5.78
C ALA A 351 -5.46 18.01 -4.78
N GLN A 352 -5.67 19.32 -4.70
CA GLN A 352 -6.68 19.92 -3.84
C GLN A 352 -7.70 20.71 -4.64
N ILE A 353 -8.94 20.71 -4.15
CA ILE A 353 -9.95 21.65 -4.65
C ILE A 353 -9.55 23.10 -4.27
N LYS A 354 -10.00 24.07 -5.06
CA LYS A 354 -9.63 25.48 -4.87
C LYS A 354 -9.88 25.99 -3.46
N ALA A 355 -11.01 25.64 -2.85
CA ALA A 355 -11.37 26.04 -1.49
C ALA A 355 -10.38 25.49 -0.46
N MET A 356 -10.05 24.21 -0.52
CA MET A 356 -9.07 23.58 0.37
C MET A 356 -7.68 24.22 0.20
N LYS A 357 -7.24 24.42 -1.05
CA LYS A 357 -5.94 25.02 -1.36
C LYS A 357 -5.77 26.44 -0.79
N SER A 358 -6.84 27.24 -0.78
CA SER A 358 -6.80 28.61 -0.26
C SER A 358 -6.60 28.66 1.27
N ILE A 359 -7.03 27.63 1.99
CA ILE A 359 -7.01 27.56 3.46
C ILE A 359 -5.80 26.78 3.97
N ALA A 360 -5.49 25.67 3.34
CA ALA A 360 -4.53 24.69 3.81
C ALA A 360 -3.08 25.21 3.85
N GLY A 361 -2.72 26.16 2.97
CA GLY A 361 -1.36 26.73 2.95
C GLY A 361 -0.96 27.42 4.25
N MET A 362 -1.89 28.13 4.88
CA MET A 362 -1.66 28.79 6.16
C MET A 362 -1.66 27.81 7.34
N LEU A 363 -2.56 26.82 7.32
CA LEU A 363 -2.74 25.86 8.41
C LEU A 363 -1.44 25.09 8.72
N ARG A 364 -0.75 24.61 7.69
CA ARG A 364 0.52 23.89 7.87
C ARG A 364 1.60 24.76 8.52
N LEU A 365 1.72 26.01 8.08
CA LEU A 365 2.70 26.94 8.62
C LEU A 365 2.39 27.28 10.09
N ASP A 366 1.13 27.57 10.38
CA ASP A 366 0.67 27.90 11.74
C ASP A 366 0.89 26.73 12.71
N LEU A 367 0.66 25.49 12.28
CA LEU A 367 0.92 24.29 13.10
C LEU A 367 2.42 24.04 13.32
N ALA A 368 3.26 24.27 12.31
CA ALA A 368 4.70 24.18 12.47
C ALA A 368 5.21 25.19 13.51
N GLN A 369 4.79 26.46 13.40
CA GLN A 369 5.12 27.51 14.38
C GLN A 369 4.58 27.18 15.77
N PHE A 370 3.36 26.66 15.87
CA PHE A 370 2.79 26.24 17.16
C PHE A 370 3.66 25.19 17.84
N ARG A 371 4.13 24.17 17.11
CA ARG A 371 4.97 23.11 17.69
C ARG A 371 6.31 23.62 18.20
N GLU A 372 6.94 24.52 17.45
CA GLU A 372 8.17 25.18 17.90
C GLU A 372 7.94 26.00 19.18
N LEU A 373 6.86 26.81 19.23
CA LEU A 373 6.50 27.59 20.40
C LEU A 373 6.09 26.72 21.59
N GLU A 374 5.38 25.61 21.36
CA GLU A 374 4.99 24.69 22.43
C GLU A 374 6.20 24.02 23.07
N ALA A 375 7.19 23.62 22.25
CA ALA A 375 8.45 23.08 22.76
C ALA A 375 9.19 24.10 23.60
N PHE A 376 9.25 25.34 23.14
CA PHE A 376 9.90 26.46 23.85
C PHE A 376 9.15 26.84 25.15
N ALA A 377 7.82 26.85 25.11
CA ALA A 377 6.97 27.21 26.27
C ALA A 377 7.11 26.24 27.45
N LYS A 378 7.56 25.01 27.23
CA LYS A 378 7.86 24.06 28.31
C LYS A 378 9.07 24.47 29.16
N PHE A 379 9.94 25.32 28.63
CA PHE A 379 11.17 25.73 29.30
C PHE A 379 11.14 27.18 29.82
N GLY A 380 10.13 28.01 29.46
CA GLY A 380 10.03 29.44 29.82
C GLY A 380 8.79 29.75 30.65
N SER A 381 8.97 30.57 31.70
CA SER A 381 7.89 30.94 32.63
C SER A 381 7.11 32.20 32.23
N ASP A 382 7.70 33.10 31.45
CA ASP A 382 7.11 34.38 31.08
C ASP A 382 6.94 34.51 29.56
N LEU A 383 5.74 34.20 29.09
CA LEU A 383 5.35 34.37 27.68
C LEU A 383 4.56 35.67 27.51
N ASP A 384 4.84 36.42 26.48
CA ASP A 384 4.06 37.58 26.11
C ASP A 384 2.63 37.21 25.63
N LYS A 385 1.73 38.21 25.61
CA LYS A 385 0.33 38.02 25.24
C LYS A 385 0.17 37.49 23.79
N ALA A 386 1.03 37.89 22.86
CA ALA A 386 0.96 37.50 21.48
C ALA A 386 1.33 36.00 21.33
N THR A 387 2.40 35.59 22.01
CA THR A 387 2.83 34.17 22.05
C THR A 387 1.76 33.27 22.71
N MET A 388 1.13 33.75 23.80
CA MET A 388 0.03 33.02 24.44
C MET A 388 -1.18 32.85 23.51
N ALA A 389 -1.55 33.91 22.78
CA ALA A 389 -2.64 33.84 21.81
C ALA A 389 -2.33 32.86 20.66
N GLN A 390 -1.08 32.84 20.18
CA GLN A 390 -0.62 31.94 19.15
C GLN A 390 -0.63 30.46 19.61
N LEU A 391 -0.22 30.20 20.85
CA LEU A 391 -0.31 28.89 21.49
C LEU A 391 -1.77 28.43 21.66
N ALA A 392 -2.66 29.31 22.09
CA ALA A 392 -4.09 29.02 22.23
C ALA A 392 -4.71 28.64 20.86
N ARG A 393 -4.39 29.40 19.81
CA ARG A 393 -4.84 29.14 18.45
C ARG A 393 -4.30 27.80 17.95
N GLY A 394 -3.02 27.52 18.17
CA GLY A 394 -2.41 26.23 17.76
C GLY A 394 -3.04 25.03 18.44
N ARG A 395 -3.34 25.13 19.74
CA ARG A 395 -4.08 24.08 20.47
C ARG A 395 -5.47 23.84 19.89
N ALA A 396 -6.20 24.91 19.56
CA ALA A 396 -7.51 24.81 18.93
C ALA A 396 -7.43 24.12 17.55
N MET A 397 -6.41 24.45 16.74
CA MET A 397 -6.16 23.79 15.46
C MET A 397 -5.89 22.29 15.61
N VAL A 398 -5.04 21.91 16.58
CA VAL A 398 -4.78 20.48 16.87
C VAL A 398 -6.05 19.76 17.26
N GLU A 399 -6.90 20.37 18.10
CA GLU A 399 -8.16 19.77 18.52
C GLU A 399 -9.14 19.56 17.36
N VAL A 400 -9.23 20.52 16.45
CA VAL A 400 -10.05 20.42 15.23
C VAL A 400 -9.59 19.32 14.30
N LEU A 401 -8.27 19.09 14.22
CA LEU A 401 -7.69 18.04 13.34
C LEU A 401 -7.83 16.63 13.91
N LYS A 402 -8.15 16.49 15.20
CA LYS A 402 -8.47 15.17 15.76
C LYS A 402 -9.72 14.59 15.09
N GLN A 403 -9.70 13.30 14.88
CA GLN A 403 -10.77 12.58 14.23
C GLN A 403 -10.83 11.14 14.71
N ASP A 404 -12.03 10.64 14.96
CA ASP A 404 -12.23 9.27 15.38
C ASP A 404 -11.95 8.30 14.24
N GLN A 405 -11.50 7.12 14.60
CA GLN A 405 -11.20 6.04 13.68
C GLN A 405 -12.49 5.53 13.01
N TYR A 406 -12.43 5.24 11.72
CA TYR A 406 -13.53 4.73 10.88
C TYR A 406 -14.73 5.71 10.74
N VAL A 407 -14.43 7.00 10.90
CA VAL A 407 -15.40 8.08 10.70
C VAL A 407 -14.80 9.12 9.74
N PRO A 408 -14.59 8.75 8.47
CA PRO A 408 -14.11 9.72 7.48
C PRO A 408 -15.18 10.79 7.26
N MET A 409 -14.73 12.00 6.95
CA MET A 409 -15.60 13.17 6.76
C MET A 409 -15.62 13.59 5.31
N SER A 410 -16.79 14.00 4.82
CA SER A 410 -16.92 14.55 3.48
C SER A 410 -16.03 15.80 3.31
N ILE A 411 -15.64 16.07 2.08
CA ILE A 411 -14.76 17.20 1.73
C ILE A 411 -15.34 18.56 2.17
N GLU A 412 -16.65 18.69 2.25
CA GLU A 412 -17.30 19.90 2.71
C GLU A 412 -17.05 20.17 4.18
N ASN A 413 -17.03 19.12 5.02
CA ASN A 413 -16.79 19.24 6.45
C ASN A 413 -15.38 19.75 6.80
N PRO A 414 -14.26 19.22 6.22
CA PRO A 414 -12.93 19.76 6.48
C PRO A 414 -12.83 21.25 6.16
N VAL A 415 -13.43 21.70 5.07
CA VAL A 415 -13.45 23.11 4.69
C VAL A 415 -14.21 23.94 5.70
N SER A 416 -15.38 23.47 6.14
CA SER A 416 -16.21 24.16 7.13
C SER A 416 -15.51 24.29 8.47
N TYR A 417 -14.88 23.22 8.96
CA TYR A 417 -14.13 23.26 10.21
C TYR A 417 -12.94 24.20 10.13
N THR A 418 -12.24 24.24 9.02
CA THR A 418 -11.09 25.12 8.84
C THR A 418 -11.55 26.58 8.81
N HIS A 419 -12.70 26.88 8.21
CA HIS A 419 -13.29 28.23 8.24
C HIS A 419 -13.74 28.67 9.62
N LEU A 420 -14.33 27.76 10.40
CA LEU A 420 -14.81 28.08 11.75
C LEU A 420 -13.71 28.28 12.78
N THR A 421 -12.54 27.68 12.55
CA THR A 421 -11.45 27.65 13.54
C THR A 421 -10.27 28.57 13.21
N LEU A 422 -10.08 28.91 11.94
CA LEU A 422 -9.22 30.03 11.61
C LEU A 422 -9.98 31.29 12.04
N PRO A 423 -9.58 31.96 13.12
CA PRO A 423 -10.22 33.22 13.47
C PRO A 423 -10.02 34.14 12.29
N THR A 424 -11.09 34.40 11.56
CA THR A 424 -11.21 35.54 10.66
C THR A 424 -11.06 36.87 11.43
N ASN A 425 -10.86 36.81 12.72
CA ASN A 425 -10.53 37.92 13.58
C ASN A 425 -9.08 38.40 13.33
N ARG A 426 -8.93 39.05 12.18
CA ARG A 426 -7.91 40.09 12.02
C ARG A 426 -8.28 41.36 12.74
N GLU A 427 -9.42 41.39 13.46
CA GLU A 427 -9.90 42.49 14.25
C GLU A 427 -10.04 42.04 15.71
N VAL A 428 -8.98 42.08 16.47
CA VAL A 428 -8.90 42.63 17.84
C VAL A 428 -7.45 43.05 18.08
#